data_9654203794118424146152110a03867e
#
_entry.id   9654203794118424146152110a03867e
#
_cell.length_a   1.000
_cell.length_b   1.000
_cell.length_c   1.000
_cell.angle_alpha   90.00
_cell.angle_beta   90.00
_cell.angle_gamma   90.00
#
_symmetry.space_group_name_H-M   'P 1'
#
loop_
_entity.id
_entity.type
_entity.pdbx_description
1 polymer ?
#
loop_
_entity_poly.entity_id
_entity_poly.type
_entity_poly.pdbx_seq_one_letter_code
_entity_poly.pdbx_strand_id
1 'polypeptide(L)'
;MSRVRHSLRRTAGGIAAGVLVLAISIAGDGKADPAADALAKLEEMSSQAIQTREAVTAAQRDADDKLAAQTAAENRQRADLAALDAANSQLATAQAAADHVAAMTYVSGRTGQLAAVLTAGSPQELIDQLSLQRIVVAETAHQMKAYQAARELAAAAVKASESSAADARATAERSAAVHADLQAKWGEL
;
A
#
# COMPACT_ATOMS: atom_id res chain seq x y z
N MET A 1 -25.21 -18.92 4.13
CA MET A 1 -25.88 -17.71 4.64
C MET A 1 -25.35 -17.42 6.04
N SER A 2 -24.36 -16.56 6.16
CA SER A 2 -23.87 -16.11 7.47
C SER A 2 -23.51 -14.63 7.35
N ARG A 3 -24.32 -13.79 8.01
CA ARG A 3 -24.18 -12.33 8.03
C ARG A 3 -23.15 -11.97 9.09
N VAL A 4 -21.95 -11.59 8.66
CA VAL A 4 -20.95 -10.97 9.54
C VAL A 4 -21.30 -9.49 9.68
N ARG A 5 -21.84 -9.14 10.84
CA ARG A 5 -22.05 -7.75 11.25
C ARG A 5 -20.71 -7.19 11.73
N HIS A 6 -20.07 -6.37 10.92
CA HIS A 6 -18.95 -5.57 11.39
C HIS A 6 -19.48 -4.36 12.14
N SER A 7 -19.22 -4.38 13.44
CA SER A 7 -19.42 -3.25 14.34
C SER A 7 -18.35 -2.18 14.03
N LEU A 8 -18.74 -1.10 13.36
CA LEU A 8 -17.94 0.12 13.26
C LEU A 8 -17.81 0.72 14.68
N ARG A 9 -16.65 0.56 15.29
CA ARG A 9 -16.22 1.39 16.41
C ARG A 9 -15.80 2.76 15.87
N ARG A 10 -16.72 3.71 15.96
CA ARG A 10 -16.44 5.13 15.79
C ARG A 10 -15.56 5.60 16.96
N THR A 11 -14.28 5.77 16.72
CA THR A 11 -13.43 6.61 17.58
C THR A 11 -13.62 8.04 17.10
N ALA A 12 -14.56 8.73 17.71
CA ALA A 12 -14.72 10.17 17.59
C ALA A 12 -13.55 10.83 18.33
N GLY A 13 -12.49 11.18 17.58
CA GLY A 13 -11.47 12.12 18.02
C GLY A 13 -12.04 13.53 17.91
N GLY A 14 -12.70 13.98 18.97
CA GLY A 14 -13.23 15.33 19.04
C GLY A 14 -12.08 16.34 19.15
N ILE A 15 -11.86 17.11 18.10
CA ILE A 15 -11.20 18.42 18.23
C ILE A 15 -12.31 19.37 18.62
N ALA A 16 -12.34 19.74 19.90
CA ALA A 16 -13.22 20.78 20.42
C ALA A 16 -12.80 22.11 19.79
N ALA A 17 -13.46 22.49 18.71
CA ALA A 17 -13.48 23.87 18.26
C ALA A 17 -14.28 24.65 19.32
N GLY A 18 -13.56 25.41 20.13
CA GLY A 18 -14.17 26.30 21.12
C GLY A 18 -14.95 27.38 20.40
N VAL A 19 -16.26 27.21 20.30
CA VAL A 19 -17.17 28.30 19.98
C VAL A 19 -17.18 29.21 21.17
N LEU A 20 -16.45 30.30 21.09
CA LEU A 20 -16.46 31.37 22.07
C LEU A 20 -17.73 32.19 21.80
N VAL A 21 -18.85 31.76 22.39
CA VAL A 21 -20.05 32.57 22.45
C VAL A 21 -19.77 33.75 23.39
N LEU A 22 -19.43 34.89 22.83
CA LEU A 22 -19.35 36.16 23.57
C LEU A 22 -20.75 36.58 23.93
N ALA A 23 -21.17 36.24 25.14
CA ALA A 23 -22.32 36.86 25.78
C ALA A 23 -21.99 38.34 26.01
N ILE A 24 -22.54 39.24 25.21
CA ILE A 24 -22.47 40.67 25.41
C ILE A 24 -23.36 41.00 26.59
N SER A 25 -22.76 41.14 27.78
CA SER A 25 -23.41 41.73 28.95
C SER A 25 -23.43 43.24 28.74
N ILE A 26 -24.56 43.77 28.28
CA ILE A 26 -24.82 45.18 28.29
C ILE A 26 -25.22 45.56 29.71
N ALA A 27 -24.28 46.04 30.51
CA ALA A 27 -24.57 46.73 31.76
C ALA A 27 -23.45 47.78 31.99
N GLY A 28 -23.79 49.03 31.99
CA GLY A 28 -22.94 50.09 32.50
C GLY A 28 -22.98 51.37 31.69
N ASP A 29 -23.75 52.34 32.22
CA ASP A 29 -23.73 53.78 31.90
C ASP A 29 -22.30 54.33 31.79
N GLY A 30 -21.86 54.60 30.58
CA GLY A 30 -20.72 55.41 30.26
C GLY A 30 -20.97 55.94 28.85
N LYS A 31 -20.92 57.23 28.64
CA LYS A 31 -21.04 57.87 27.32
C LYS A 31 -19.91 57.41 26.43
N ALA A 32 -20.04 56.18 25.91
CA ALA A 32 -19.20 55.66 24.84
C ALA A 32 -19.59 56.38 23.56
N ASP A 33 -18.62 56.93 22.86
CA ASP A 33 -18.84 57.53 21.56
C ASP A 33 -19.30 56.41 20.58
N PRO A 34 -20.53 56.43 20.06
CA PRO A 34 -21.05 55.38 19.22
C PRO A 34 -20.23 55.13 17.94
N ALA A 35 -19.41 56.11 17.55
CA ALA A 35 -18.47 56.03 16.46
C ALA A 35 -17.23 55.17 16.83
N ALA A 36 -16.74 55.28 18.06
CA ALA A 36 -15.61 54.45 18.55
C ALA A 36 -16.00 53.00 18.71
N ASP A 37 -17.20 52.68 19.22
CA ASP A 37 -17.74 51.30 19.32
C ASP A 37 -17.97 50.70 17.95
N ALA A 38 -18.43 51.46 16.98
CA ALA A 38 -18.62 50.97 15.60
C ALA A 38 -17.27 50.66 14.92
N LEU A 39 -16.24 51.49 15.15
CA LEU A 39 -14.89 51.23 14.63
C LEU A 39 -14.25 50.02 15.27
N ALA A 40 -14.37 49.82 16.58
CA ALA A 40 -13.87 48.62 17.27
C ALA A 40 -14.52 47.34 16.76
N LYS A 41 -15.85 47.37 16.53
CA LYS A 41 -16.57 46.24 15.92
C LYS A 41 -16.11 45.97 14.49
N LEU A 42 -15.85 46.97 13.68
CA LEU A 42 -15.32 46.80 12.32
C LEU A 42 -13.92 46.22 12.33
N GLU A 43 -13.05 46.62 13.24
CA GLU A 43 -11.71 46.05 13.40
C GLU A 43 -11.79 44.57 13.85
N GLU A 44 -12.68 44.25 14.79
CA GLU A 44 -12.89 42.86 15.24
C GLU A 44 -13.42 42.00 14.12
N MET A 45 -14.45 42.41 13.37
CA MET A 45 -14.98 41.69 12.22
C MET A 45 -13.94 41.52 11.11
N SER A 46 -13.13 42.56 10.85
CA SER A 46 -12.03 42.48 9.88
C SER A 46 -10.97 41.47 10.31
N SER A 47 -10.60 41.44 11.59
CA SER A 47 -9.66 40.49 12.15
C SER A 47 -10.20 39.03 12.07
N GLN A 48 -11.47 38.82 12.41
CA GLN A 48 -12.13 37.53 12.29
C GLN A 48 -12.20 37.07 10.84
N ALA A 49 -12.53 37.95 9.90
CA ALA A 49 -12.57 37.62 8.48
C ALA A 49 -11.19 37.21 7.94
N ILE A 50 -10.11 37.85 8.37
CA ILE A 50 -8.74 37.49 8.00
C ILE A 50 -8.39 36.09 8.56
N GLN A 51 -8.66 35.86 9.85
CA GLN A 51 -8.39 34.57 10.49
C GLN A 51 -9.16 33.42 9.82
N THR A 52 -10.44 33.65 9.50
CA THR A 52 -11.27 32.67 8.82
C THR A 52 -10.73 32.35 7.42
N ARG A 53 -10.31 33.37 6.68
CA ARG A 53 -9.72 33.24 5.35
C ARG A 53 -8.40 32.44 5.40
N GLU A 54 -7.56 32.72 6.41
CA GLU A 54 -6.33 31.97 6.63
C GLU A 54 -6.61 30.50 6.97
N ALA A 55 -7.59 30.25 7.84
CA ALA A 55 -8.00 28.89 8.22
C ALA A 55 -8.54 28.09 7.02
N VAL A 56 -9.36 28.71 6.17
CA VAL A 56 -9.86 28.10 4.94
C VAL A 56 -8.71 27.80 3.97
N THR A 57 -7.79 28.75 3.80
CA THR A 57 -6.63 28.55 2.92
C THR A 57 -5.71 27.42 3.42
N ALA A 58 -5.50 27.33 4.72
CA ALA A 58 -4.74 26.23 5.33
C ALA A 58 -5.46 24.87 5.16
N ALA A 59 -6.78 24.82 5.36
CA ALA A 59 -7.57 23.63 5.16
C ALA A 59 -7.59 23.16 3.69
N GLN A 60 -7.61 24.10 2.73
CA GLN A 60 -7.49 23.76 1.31
C GLN A 60 -6.14 23.13 0.98
N ARG A 61 -5.04 23.70 1.49
CA ARG A 61 -3.71 23.09 1.30
C ARG A 61 -3.62 21.70 1.90
N ASP A 62 -4.16 21.49 3.10
CA ASP A 62 -4.18 20.16 3.71
C ASP A 62 -5.01 19.18 2.90
N ALA A 63 -6.15 19.60 2.33
CA ALA A 63 -6.95 18.77 1.45
C ALA A 63 -6.20 18.39 0.17
N ASP A 64 -5.50 19.34 -0.45
CA ASP A 64 -4.69 19.10 -1.65
C ASP A 64 -3.53 18.15 -1.37
N ASP A 65 -2.84 18.33 -0.22
CA ASP A 65 -1.75 17.45 0.22
C ASP A 65 -2.26 16.00 0.47
N LYS A 66 -3.44 15.86 1.09
CA LYS A 66 -4.06 14.52 1.30
C LYS A 66 -4.48 13.87 0.00
N LEU A 67 -5.00 14.64 -0.95
CA LEU A 67 -5.35 14.13 -2.27
C LEU A 67 -4.10 13.68 -3.05
N ALA A 68 -3.03 14.45 -3.01
CA ALA A 68 -1.75 14.08 -3.60
C ALA A 68 -1.17 12.80 -2.96
N ALA A 69 -1.24 12.69 -1.63
CA ALA A 69 -0.82 11.50 -0.91
C ALA A 69 -1.66 10.26 -1.26
N GLN A 70 -2.98 10.43 -1.41
CA GLN A 70 -3.88 9.37 -1.88
C GLN A 70 -3.49 8.89 -3.28
N THR A 71 -3.31 9.82 -4.22
CA THR A 71 -2.90 9.50 -5.58
C THR A 71 -1.57 8.76 -5.62
N ALA A 72 -0.60 9.17 -4.80
CA ALA A 72 0.68 8.50 -4.67
C ALA A 72 0.55 7.07 -4.11
N ALA A 73 -0.30 6.87 -3.10
CA ALA A 73 -0.57 5.56 -2.52
C ALA A 73 -1.26 4.61 -3.51
N GLU A 74 -2.24 5.09 -4.27
CA GLU A 74 -2.92 4.33 -5.32
C GLU A 74 -1.99 3.96 -6.48
N ASN A 75 -1.07 4.85 -6.86
CA ASN A 75 -0.06 4.57 -7.86
C ASN A 75 0.91 3.49 -7.40
N ARG A 76 1.34 3.54 -6.13
CA ARG A 76 2.18 2.50 -5.52
C ARG A 76 1.45 1.16 -5.50
N GLN A 77 0.21 1.13 -5.05
CA GLN A 77 -0.61 -0.09 -5.06
C GLN A 77 -0.70 -0.71 -6.47
N ARG A 78 -0.94 0.11 -7.51
CA ARG A 78 -0.97 -0.38 -8.90
C ARG A 78 0.36 -0.96 -9.36
N ALA A 79 1.48 -0.31 -8.99
CA ALA A 79 2.81 -0.82 -9.29
C ALA A 79 3.09 -2.15 -8.58
N ASP A 80 2.72 -2.28 -7.30
CA ASP A 80 2.92 -3.50 -6.52
C ASP A 80 2.04 -4.65 -7.01
N LEU A 81 0.81 -4.36 -7.47
CA LEU A 81 -0.06 -5.36 -8.13
C LEU A 81 0.55 -5.86 -9.45
N ALA A 82 1.11 -4.97 -10.26
CA ALA A 82 1.80 -5.36 -11.49
C ALA A 82 3.06 -6.19 -11.19
N ALA A 83 3.82 -5.83 -10.15
CA ALA A 83 4.97 -6.60 -9.69
C ALA A 83 4.57 -8.00 -9.17
N LEU A 84 3.44 -8.11 -8.47
CA LEU A 84 2.88 -9.37 -8.01
C LEU A 84 2.50 -10.27 -9.20
N ASP A 85 1.83 -9.73 -10.21
CA ASP A 85 1.46 -10.48 -11.42
C ASP A 85 2.69 -10.98 -12.18
N ALA A 86 3.70 -10.14 -12.34
CA ALA A 86 4.98 -10.53 -12.93
C ALA A 86 5.70 -11.61 -12.12
N ALA A 87 5.73 -11.51 -10.78
CA ALA A 87 6.33 -12.49 -9.90
C ALA A 87 5.59 -13.86 -9.96
N ASN A 88 4.27 -13.83 -10.02
CA ASN A 88 3.46 -15.05 -10.19
C ASN A 88 3.72 -15.72 -11.55
N SER A 89 3.87 -14.95 -12.61
CA SER A 89 4.22 -15.47 -13.94
C SER A 89 5.60 -16.12 -13.95
N GLN A 90 6.58 -15.51 -13.29
CA GLN A 90 7.93 -16.08 -13.12
C GLN A 90 7.87 -17.36 -12.29
N LEU A 91 7.10 -17.37 -11.21
CA LEU A 91 6.92 -18.57 -10.37
C LEU A 91 6.29 -19.72 -11.17
N ALA A 92 5.26 -19.46 -11.96
CA ALA A 92 4.61 -20.47 -12.80
C ALA A 92 5.60 -21.07 -13.82
N THR A 93 6.43 -20.22 -14.44
CA THR A 93 7.48 -20.67 -15.38
C THR A 93 8.52 -21.52 -14.69
N ALA A 94 9.02 -21.10 -13.52
CA ALA A 94 10.01 -21.84 -12.75
C ALA A 94 9.44 -23.16 -12.20
N GLN A 95 8.16 -23.17 -11.82
CA GLN A 95 7.46 -24.38 -11.40
C GLN A 95 7.33 -25.38 -12.53
N ALA A 96 6.91 -24.96 -13.72
CA ALA A 96 6.82 -25.83 -14.89
C ALA A 96 8.18 -26.45 -15.25
N ALA A 97 9.27 -25.69 -15.16
CA ALA A 97 10.63 -26.19 -15.36
C ALA A 97 11.02 -27.23 -14.29
N ALA A 98 10.71 -26.97 -13.02
CA ALA A 98 10.99 -27.92 -11.93
C ALA A 98 10.17 -29.19 -12.06
N ASP A 99 8.89 -29.11 -12.43
CA ASP A 99 8.00 -30.26 -12.67
C ASP A 99 8.50 -31.11 -13.85
N HIS A 100 8.99 -30.49 -14.92
CA HIS A 100 9.60 -31.19 -16.05
C HIS A 100 10.84 -31.97 -15.62
N VAL A 101 11.71 -31.37 -14.83
CA VAL A 101 12.90 -32.05 -14.28
C VAL A 101 12.49 -33.22 -13.37
N ALA A 102 11.50 -33.00 -12.50
CA ALA A 102 11.00 -34.07 -11.62
C ALA A 102 10.42 -35.24 -12.42
N ALA A 103 9.65 -34.99 -13.48
CA ALA A 103 9.11 -36.01 -14.36
C ALA A 103 10.21 -36.77 -15.10
N MET A 104 11.20 -36.06 -15.63
CA MET A 104 12.36 -36.68 -16.29
C MET A 104 13.15 -37.59 -15.32
N THR A 105 13.36 -37.13 -14.09
CA THR A 105 14.06 -37.90 -13.05
C THR A 105 13.26 -39.14 -12.64
N TYR A 106 11.94 -39.02 -12.56
CA TYR A 106 11.06 -40.18 -12.25
C TYR A 106 11.06 -41.21 -13.36
N VAL A 107 10.93 -40.81 -14.63
CA VAL A 107 10.92 -41.70 -15.80
C VAL A 107 12.28 -42.36 -16.03
N SER A 108 13.38 -41.61 -15.84
CA SER A 108 14.75 -42.15 -16.03
C SER A 108 15.15 -43.11 -14.93
N GLY A 109 14.49 -43.08 -13.78
CA GLY A 109 14.63 -44.00 -12.65
C GLY A 109 16.04 -44.04 -12.03
N ARG A 110 16.12 -44.59 -10.81
CA ARG A 110 17.39 -44.94 -10.13
C ARG A 110 18.21 -46.00 -10.89
N THR A 111 17.57 -46.69 -11.82
CA THR A 111 18.15 -47.73 -12.66
C THR A 111 19.10 -47.21 -13.74
N GLY A 112 18.96 -45.94 -14.17
CA GLY A 112 19.80 -45.37 -15.20
C GLY A 112 21.29 -45.33 -14.83
N GLN A 113 21.64 -45.07 -13.58
CA GLN A 113 23.03 -45.04 -13.12
C GLN A 113 23.67 -46.42 -13.08
N LEU A 114 22.96 -47.40 -12.54
CA LEU A 114 23.45 -48.79 -12.48
C LEU A 114 23.49 -49.46 -13.85
N ALA A 115 22.47 -49.18 -14.67
CA ALA A 115 22.44 -49.69 -16.05
C ALA A 115 23.59 -49.09 -16.89
N ALA A 116 23.88 -47.82 -16.74
CA ALA A 116 24.97 -47.15 -17.42
C ALA A 116 26.34 -47.75 -17.11
N VAL A 117 26.61 -48.08 -15.85
CA VAL A 117 27.84 -48.72 -15.42
C VAL A 117 27.93 -50.17 -15.93
N LEU A 118 26.79 -50.85 -15.98
CA LEU A 118 26.74 -52.26 -16.42
C LEU A 118 26.75 -52.43 -17.96
N THR A 119 26.37 -51.38 -18.71
CA THR A 119 26.29 -51.40 -20.17
C THR A 119 27.43 -50.68 -20.88
N ALA A 120 28.30 -49.96 -20.16
CA ALA A 120 29.45 -49.30 -20.74
C ALA A 120 30.43 -50.33 -21.37
N GLY A 121 30.59 -50.26 -22.68
CA GLY A 121 31.48 -51.15 -23.43
C GLY A 121 32.94 -50.72 -23.38
N SER A 122 33.24 -49.51 -22.91
CA SER A 122 34.57 -48.96 -22.80
C SER A 122 34.73 -47.94 -21.66
N PRO A 123 35.93 -47.75 -21.10
CA PRO A 123 36.18 -46.70 -20.08
C PRO A 123 35.87 -45.30 -20.56
N GLN A 124 36.03 -45.02 -21.84
CA GLN A 124 35.72 -43.70 -22.41
C GLN A 124 34.21 -43.42 -22.40
N GLU A 125 33.42 -44.39 -22.79
CA GLU A 125 31.95 -44.31 -22.79
C GLU A 125 31.39 -44.07 -21.37
N LEU A 126 32.01 -44.67 -20.36
CA LEU A 126 31.68 -44.45 -18.96
C LEU A 126 31.97 -42.99 -18.53
N ILE A 127 33.14 -42.41 -18.94
CA ILE A 127 33.52 -41.05 -18.65
C ILE A 127 32.55 -40.08 -19.31
N ASP A 128 32.19 -40.31 -20.56
CA ASP A 128 31.22 -39.44 -21.29
C ASP A 128 29.85 -39.48 -20.63
N GLN A 129 29.39 -40.65 -20.20
CA GLN A 129 28.11 -40.82 -19.53
C GLN A 129 28.06 -40.18 -18.15
N LEU A 130 29.15 -40.25 -17.37
CA LEU A 130 29.29 -39.55 -16.09
C LEU A 130 29.34 -38.04 -16.28
N SER A 131 29.93 -37.56 -17.37
CA SER A 131 29.99 -36.14 -17.72
C SER A 131 28.61 -35.59 -18.04
N LEU A 132 27.80 -36.32 -18.83
CA LEU A 132 26.40 -35.95 -19.09
C LEU A 132 25.57 -35.94 -17.81
N GLN A 133 25.75 -36.92 -16.92
CA GLN A 133 25.05 -36.90 -15.62
C GLN A 133 25.40 -35.70 -14.77
N ARG A 134 26.65 -35.29 -14.73
CA ARG A 134 27.05 -34.05 -14.00
C ARG A 134 26.34 -32.81 -14.53
N ILE A 135 26.20 -32.71 -15.86
CA ILE A 135 25.49 -31.61 -16.50
C ILE A 135 24.01 -31.61 -16.09
N VAL A 136 23.35 -32.76 -16.13
CA VAL A 136 21.94 -32.89 -15.74
C VAL A 136 21.73 -32.56 -14.26
N VAL A 137 22.62 -33.05 -13.38
CA VAL A 137 22.55 -32.72 -11.94
C VAL A 137 22.76 -31.22 -11.69
N ALA A 138 23.73 -30.60 -12.39
CA ALA A 138 23.97 -29.17 -12.28
C ALA A 138 22.77 -28.35 -12.77
N GLU A 139 22.18 -28.71 -13.89
CA GLU A 139 20.98 -28.07 -14.44
C GLU A 139 19.77 -28.23 -13.48
N THR A 140 19.56 -29.44 -12.95
CA THR A 140 18.52 -29.69 -11.95
C THR A 140 18.69 -28.79 -10.72
N ALA A 141 19.94 -28.69 -10.21
CA ALA A 141 20.23 -27.82 -9.07
C ALA A 141 19.99 -26.34 -9.41
N HIS A 142 20.29 -25.90 -10.62
CA HIS A 142 20.04 -24.56 -11.10
C HIS A 142 18.52 -24.26 -11.16
N GLN A 143 17.75 -25.15 -11.75
CA GLN A 143 16.27 -25.02 -11.83
C GLN A 143 15.63 -24.98 -10.45
N MET A 144 16.07 -25.81 -9.51
CA MET A 144 15.56 -25.78 -8.12
C MET A 144 15.88 -24.47 -7.40
N LYS A 145 17.07 -23.91 -7.60
CA LYS A 145 17.43 -22.58 -7.08
C LYS A 145 16.57 -21.47 -7.71
N ALA A 146 16.35 -21.54 -9.01
CA ALA A 146 15.49 -20.58 -9.71
C ALA A 146 14.04 -20.64 -9.18
N TYR A 147 13.51 -21.84 -8.96
CA TYR A 147 12.19 -22.01 -8.35
C TYR A 147 12.10 -21.43 -6.94
N GLN A 148 13.10 -21.71 -6.08
CA GLN A 148 13.16 -21.15 -4.74
C GLN A 148 13.20 -19.62 -4.75
N ALA A 149 14.05 -19.04 -5.60
CA ALA A 149 14.15 -17.58 -5.76
C ALA A 149 12.83 -16.97 -6.27
N ALA A 150 12.18 -17.59 -7.25
CA ALA A 150 10.88 -17.12 -7.75
C ALA A 150 9.79 -17.20 -6.68
N ARG A 151 9.79 -18.25 -5.85
CA ARG A 151 8.87 -18.40 -4.73
C ARG A 151 9.07 -17.32 -3.66
N GLU A 152 10.31 -17.00 -3.33
CA GLU A 152 10.63 -15.93 -2.38
C GLU A 152 10.22 -14.56 -2.93
N LEU A 153 10.46 -14.31 -4.21
CA LEU A 153 10.05 -13.09 -4.88
C LEU A 153 8.52 -12.93 -4.88
N ALA A 154 7.78 -13.98 -5.22
CA ALA A 154 6.32 -13.97 -5.19
C ALA A 154 5.79 -13.72 -3.77
N ALA A 155 6.36 -14.35 -2.74
CA ALA A 155 5.98 -14.12 -1.36
C ALA A 155 6.26 -12.69 -0.88
N ALA A 156 7.37 -12.09 -1.32
CA ALA A 156 7.70 -10.69 -1.04
C ALA A 156 6.73 -9.74 -1.76
N ALA A 157 6.38 -10.02 -3.02
CA ALA A 157 5.44 -9.22 -3.79
C ALA A 157 4.01 -9.25 -3.21
N VAL A 158 3.56 -10.40 -2.67
CA VAL A 158 2.29 -10.49 -1.93
C VAL A 158 2.29 -9.54 -0.74
N LYS A 159 3.33 -9.57 0.10
CA LYS A 159 3.43 -8.68 1.26
C LYS A 159 3.46 -7.20 0.86
N ALA A 160 4.21 -6.85 -0.18
CA ALA A 160 4.27 -5.48 -0.68
C ALA A 160 2.89 -5.01 -1.16
N SER A 161 2.18 -5.83 -1.93
CA SER A 161 0.84 -5.54 -2.44
C SER A 161 -0.19 -5.38 -1.30
N GLU A 162 -0.15 -6.24 -0.27
CA GLU A 162 -1.03 -6.14 0.90
C GLU A 162 -0.75 -4.84 1.69
N SER A 163 0.52 -4.51 1.90
CA SER A 163 0.93 -3.29 2.60
C SER A 163 0.49 -2.05 1.84
N SER A 164 0.76 -1.97 0.54
CA SER A 164 0.37 -0.81 -0.27
C SER A 164 -1.14 -0.67 -0.41
N ALA A 165 -1.89 -1.77 -0.43
CA ALA A 165 -3.36 -1.74 -0.41
C ALA A 165 -3.90 -1.20 0.92
N ALA A 166 -3.29 -1.57 2.05
CA ALA A 166 -3.66 -1.03 3.36
C ALA A 166 -3.35 0.48 3.46
N ASP A 167 -2.18 0.90 2.99
CA ASP A 167 -1.77 2.30 2.96
C ASP A 167 -2.67 3.15 2.06
N ALA A 168 -3.06 2.65 0.89
CA ALA A 168 -3.97 3.34 -0.01
C ALA A 168 -5.35 3.54 0.62
N ARG A 169 -5.89 2.52 1.30
CA ARG A 169 -7.17 2.63 2.03
C ARG A 169 -7.09 3.64 3.15
N ALA A 170 -6.07 3.57 3.99
CA ALA A 170 -5.88 4.50 5.10
C ALA A 170 -5.71 5.95 4.61
N THR A 171 -5.04 6.15 3.49
CA THR A 171 -4.84 7.48 2.89
C THR A 171 -6.13 8.00 2.27
N ALA A 172 -6.92 7.15 1.61
CA ALA A 172 -8.23 7.52 1.08
C ALA A 172 -9.22 7.92 2.20
N GLU A 173 -9.22 7.19 3.32
CA GLU A 173 -10.05 7.53 4.49
C GLU A 173 -9.66 8.89 5.08
N ARG A 174 -8.36 9.19 5.19
CA ARG A 174 -7.87 10.49 5.67
C ARG A 174 -8.24 11.62 4.72
N SER A 175 -8.09 11.42 3.41
CA SER A 175 -8.49 12.40 2.39
C SER A 175 -9.98 12.70 2.47
N ALA A 176 -10.82 11.66 2.56
CA ALA A 176 -12.27 11.83 2.70
C ALA A 176 -12.68 12.59 3.97
N ALA A 177 -11.99 12.32 5.10
CA ALA A 177 -12.25 13.03 6.36
C ALA A 177 -11.91 14.52 6.26
N VAL A 178 -10.77 14.87 5.63
CA VAL A 178 -10.37 16.27 5.43
C VAL A 178 -11.32 17.00 4.49
N HIS A 179 -11.77 16.37 3.42
CA HIS A 179 -12.77 16.94 2.53
C HIS A 179 -14.11 17.20 3.23
N ALA A 180 -14.56 16.29 4.09
CA ALA A 180 -15.79 16.48 4.87
C ALA A 180 -15.65 17.65 5.87
N ASP A 181 -14.51 17.79 6.55
CA ASP A 181 -14.23 18.90 7.45
C ASP A 181 -14.18 20.23 6.71
N LEU A 182 -13.56 20.27 5.53
CA LEU A 182 -13.52 21.45 4.69
C LEU A 182 -14.92 21.89 4.22
N GLN A 183 -15.77 20.93 3.82
CA GLN A 183 -17.16 21.21 3.44
C GLN A 183 -17.98 21.77 4.62
N ALA A 184 -17.80 21.23 5.83
CA ALA A 184 -18.45 21.74 7.02
C ALA A 184 -18.05 23.19 7.31
N LYS A 185 -16.76 23.52 7.24
CA LYS A 185 -16.24 24.88 7.42
C LYS A 185 -16.75 25.88 6.38
N TRP A 186 -16.92 25.45 5.13
CA TRP A 186 -17.54 26.28 4.10
C TRP A 186 -19.03 26.53 4.35
N GLY A 187 -19.73 25.61 5.00
CA GLY A 187 -21.15 25.76 5.35
C GLY A 187 -21.38 26.70 6.54
N GLU A 188 -20.36 26.96 7.34
CA GLU A 188 -20.39 27.89 8.49
C GLU A 188 -20.09 29.34 8.10
N LEU A 189 -19.56 29.61 6.90
CA LEU A 189 -19.24 30.93 6.35
C LEU A 189 -20.39 31.53 5.57
#